data_f309332966d8586812e56c9cb6543663
#
_entry.id   f309332966d8586812e56c9cb6543663
#
_cell.length_a   1.000
_cell.length_b   1.000
_cell.length_c   1.000
_cell.angle_alpha   90.00
_cell.angle_beta   90.00
_cell.angle_gamma   90.00
#
_symmetry.space_group_name_H-M   'P 1'
#
loop_
_entity.id
_entity.type
_entity.pdbx_description
1 polymer ?
#
loop_
_entity_poly.entity_id
_entity_poly.type
_entity_poly.pdbx_seq_one_letter_code
_entity_poly.pdbx_strand_id
1 'polypeptide(L)'
;ADRDESILETYAGTTGQTDTVDVLINRRTGLPDLNFRLNYADPSIIRLTDPGGWGQDGYVKYPEFEDELRSVRAGLTRSLESEWFSGVDFGLNYSKREKSRAVAEAFLDLPGRTPTAIPGDILVDPVDVSFTGIPGVISYDIQRAFGLYRPRTNINQDILNKDWNVEESVTLGYAKLNIDGYVGDLPLRGNIGLQYVGADQESQGFSVPGGAANVAAPFTDGTDYSDVLPSLNLALT
;
A
#
# COMPACT_ATOMS: atom_id res chain seq x y z
N ALA A 1 2.89 16.05 1.19
CA ALA A 1 2.67 15.37 2.48
C ALA A 1 3.80 14.39 2.70
N ASP A 2 4.41 14.47 3.86
CA ASP A 2 5.53 13.59 4.24
C ASP A 2 5.01 12.62 5.30
N ARG A 3 5.44 11.38 5.21
CA ARG A 3 5.05 10.33 6.14
C ARG A 3 6.23 9.41 6.43
N ASP A 4 6.62 9.36 7.69
CA ASP A 4 7.60 8.43 8.21
C ASP A 4 6.90 7.30 8.94
N GLU A 5 7.32 6.09 8.68
CA GLU A 5 6.80 4.90 9.36
C GLU A 5 7.95 4.12 10.02
N SER A 6 7.62 3.34 11.02
CA SER A 6 8.52 2.31 11.51
C SER A 6 7.77 0.98 11.58
N ILE A 7 8.31 -0.03 10.93
CA ILE A 7 7.77 -1.39 10.93
C ILE A 7 8.76 -2.26 11.67
N LEU A 8 8.33 -2.77 12.82
CA LEU A 8 9.14 -3.63 13.67
C LEU A 8 8.58 -5.04 13.66
N GLU A 9 9.40 -6.00 13.29
CA GLU A 9 9.08 -7.42 13.32
C GLU A 9 10.11 -8.17 14.15
N THR A 10 9.64 -8.98 15.07
CA THR A 10 10.46 -9.87 15.87
C THR A 10 9.93 -11.29 15.73
N TYR A 11 10.82 -12.27 15.79
CA TYR A 11 10.44 -13.66 15.58
C TYR A 11 10.43 -14.41 16.90
N ALA A 12 9.44 -15.29 17.01
CA ALA A 12 9.34 -16.20 18.14
C ALA A 12 8.97 -17.59 17.64
N GLY A 13 9.42 -18.61 18.35
CA GLY A 13 9.15 -19.99 17.99
C GLY A 13 9.61 -20.97 19.05
N THR A 14 9.34 -22.24 18.78
CA THR A 14 9.86 -23.35 19.59
C THR A 14 11.33 -23.57 19.28
N THR A 15 12.09 -24.00 20.26
CA THR A 15 13.51 -24.35 20.09
C THR A 15 13.67 -25.85 20.23
N GLY A 16 14.00 -26.51 19.11
CA GLY A 16 14.27 -27.95 19.08
C GLY A 16 13.05 -28.85 19.31
N GLN A 17 11.85 -28.30 19.32
CA GLN A 17 10.58 -29.03 19.39
C GLN A 17 9.83 -28.93 18.08
N THR A 18 9.29 -30.06 17.63
CA THR A 18 8.35 -30.16 16.51
C THR A 18 6.97 -30.46 17.06
N ASP A 19 5.93 -29.89 16.47
CA ASP A 19 4.56 -30.24 16.79
C ASP A 19 4.03 -31.37 15.90
N THR A 20 2.99 -32.02 16.38
CA THR A 20 2.17 -32.95 15.59
C THR A 20 0.77 -32.36 15.48
N VAL A 21 0.29 -32.23 14.25
CA VAL A 21 -1.03 -31.68 13.96
C VAL A 21 -1.94 -32.80 13.48
N ASP A 22 -3.05 -33.02 14.18
CA ASP A 22 -4.13 -33.88 13.67
C ASP A 22 -5.03 -33.03 12.77
N VAL A 23 -5.18 -33.46 11.50
CA VAL A 23 -5.99 -32.77 10.50
C VAL A 23 -7.25 -33.60 10.22
N LEU A 24 -8.41 -33.06 10.58
CA LEU A 24 -9.71 -33.66 10.32
C LEU A 24 -10.48 -32.82 9.29
N ILE A 25 -10.77 -33.40 8.12
CA ILE A 25 -11.57 -32.70 7.12
C ILE A 25 -13.05 -32.84 7.47
N ASN A 26 -13.70 -31.72 7.75
CA ASN A 26 -15.12 -31.65 7.94
C ASN A 26 -15.84 -31.85 6.59
N ARG A 27 -16.44 -33.02 6.38
CA ARG A 27 -17.05 -33.38 5.09
C ARG A 27 -18.23 -32.51 4.69
N ARG A 28 -18.85 -31.80 5.64
CA ARG A 28 -19.98 -30.91 5.36
C ARG A 28 -19.54 -29.53 4.88
N THR A 29 -18.47 -29.00 5.45
CA THR A 29 -17.95 -27.64 5.15
C THR A 29 -16.78 -27.64 4.20
N GLY A 30 -16.09 -28.76 4.06
CA GLY A 30 -14.83 -28.87 3.33
C GLY A 30 -13.63 -28.24 4.05
N LEU A 31 -13.83 -27.67 5.24
CA LEU A 31 -12.79 -27.01 6.01
C LEU A 31 -12.07 -28.02 6.92
N PRO A 32 -10.76 -27.89 7.11
CA PRO A 32 -10.02 -28.69 8.07
C PRO A 32 -10.24 -28.20 9.51
N ASP A 33 -10.44 -29.14 10.41
CA ASP A 33 -10.29 -28.92 11.85
C ASP A 33 -8.86 -29.34 12.21
N LEU A 34 -8.07 -28.43 12.81
CA LEU A 34 -6.67 -28.64 13.14
C LEU A 34 -6.53 -28.76 14.67
N ASN A 35 -5.87 -29.82 15.15
CA ASN A 35 -5.56 -29.98 16.56
C ASN A 35 -4.04 -30.06 16.74
N PHE A 36 -3.51 -29.03 17.37
CA PHE A 36 -2.09 -28.91 17.72
C PHE A 36 -1.83 -29.48 19.11
N ARG A 37 -0.64 -30.01 19.34
CA ARG A 37 -0.27 -30.60 20.62
C ARG A 37 0.53 -29.66 21.51
N LEU A 38 1.22 -28.69 20.91
CA LEU A 38 1.95 -27.69 21.67
C LEU A 38 1.05 -26.52 22.06
N ASN A 39 1.28 -25.97 23.23
CA ASN A 39 0.65 -24.73 23.66
C ASN A 39 1.48 -23.53 23.18
N TYR A 40 1.06 -22.91 22.08
CA TYR A 40 1.74 -21.76 21.50
C TYR A 40 1.61 -20.46 22.32
N ALA A 41 0.82 -20.47 23.40
CA ALA A 41 0.74 -19.39 24.37
C ALA A 41 1.70 -19.56 25.55
N ASP A 42 2.44 -20.67 25.63
CA ASP A 42 3.31 -20.97 26.76
C ASP A 42 4.70 -20.34 26.58
N PRO A 43 5.07 -19.33 27.43
CA PRO A 43 6.36 -18.66 27.34
C PRO A 43 7.55 -19.57 27.78
N SER A 44 7.29 -20.75 28.33
CA SER A 44 8.35 -21.72 28.60
C SER A 44 8.78 -22.48 27.36
N ILE A 45 7.90 -22.60 26.38
CA ILE A 45 8.09 -23.28 25.08
C ILE A 45 8.49 -22.32 24.01
N ILE A 46 7.79 -21.19 23.92
CA ILE A 46 8.01 -20.17 22.89
C ILE A 46 9.06 -19.17 23.35
N ARG A 47 10.05 -18.95 22.52
CA ARG A 47 11.17 -18.04 22.78
C ARG A 47 11.36 -17.09 21.61
N LEU A 48 11.93 -15.92 21.86
CA LEU A 48 12.47 -15.07 20.81
C LEU A 48 13.64 -15.81 20.16
N THR A 49 13.60 -15.97 18.85
CA THR A 49 14.58 -16.75 18.11
C THR A 49 14.38 -16.55 16.60
N ASP A 50 15.30 -17.04 15.81
CA ASP A 50 15.17 -17.23 14.36
C ASP A 50 14.64 -18.64 14.06
N PRO A 51 13.31 -18.84 13.98
CA PRO A 51 12.73 -20.18 13.79
C PRO A 51 12.92 -20.71 12.37
N GLY A 52 13.16 -19.84 11.41
CA GLY A 52 13.33 -20.19 10.00
C GLY A 52 14.78 -20.32 9.54
N GLY A 53 15.75 -20.00 10.39
CA GLY A 53 17.17 -20.02 10.02
C GLY A 53 17.54 -18.94 9.00
N TRP A 54 16.83 -17.80 9.03
CA TRP A 54 17.05 -16.68 8.09
C TRP A 54 18.32 -15.88 8.33
N GLY A 55 19.00 -16.12 9.45
CA GLY A 55 20.22 -15.42 9.79
C GLY A 55 19.97 -14.09 10.53
N GLN A 56 18.78 -13.88 11.08
CA GLN A 56 18.36 -12.77 11.93
C GLN A 56 17.21 -13.18 12.84
N ASP A 57 17.04 -12.49 13.97
CA ASP A 57 15.99 -12.78 14.93
C ASP A 57 14.77 -11.83 14.79
N GLY A 58 14.83 -10.94 13.82
CA GLY A 58 13.81 -9.97 13.46
C GLY A 58 14.36 -8.91 12.50
N TYR A 59 13.57 -7.92 12.19
CA TYR A 59 14.01 -6.75 11.43
C TYR A 59 13.17 -5.51 11.73
N VAL A 60 13.74 -4.36 11.40
CA VAL A 60 13.06 -3.08 11.44
C VAL A 60 13.22 -2.37 10.11
N LYS A 61 12.16 -1.75 9.63
CA LYS A 61 12.12 -0.94 8.42
C LYS A 61 11.69 0.47 8.77
N TYR A 62 12.25 1.42 8.07
CA TYR A 62 11.93 2.84 8.17
C TYR A 62 11.56 3.34 6.76
N PRO A 63 10.35 3.10 6.27
CA PRO A 63 9.88 3.67 5.03
C PRO A 63 9.55 5.15 5.22
N GLU A 64 10.09 5.96 4.32
CA GLU A 64 9.83 7.38 4.20
C GLU A 64 9.05 7.61 2.91
N PHE A 65 7.96 8.37 2.99
CA PHE A 65 7.13 8.69 1.84
C PHE A 65 7.05 10.20 1.69
N GLU A 66 7.24 10.66 0.46
CA GLU A 66 6.98 12.04 0.08
C GLU A 66 5.88 12.04 -1.01
N ASP A 67 4.91 12.96 -0.91
CA ASP A 67 3.82 13.08 -1.87
C ASP A 67 3.50 14.56 -2.09
N GLU A 68 3.85 15.07 -3.26
CA GLU A 68 3.61 16.45 -3.66
C GLU A 68 2.64 16.51 -4.83
N LEU A 69 1.57 17.30 -4.67
CA LEU A 69 0.63 17.61 -5.75
C LEU A 69 0.62 19.12 -5.99
N ARG A 70 0.92 19.50 -7.22
CA ARG A 70 0.79 20.88 -7.71
C ARG A 70 -0.26 20.92 -8.79
N SER A 71 -1.17 21.89 -8.71
CA SER A 71 -2.19 22.04 -9.74
C SER A 71 -2.50 23.50 -10.02
N VAL A 72 -2.84 23.76 -11.29
CA VAL A 72 -3.31 25.06 -11.76
C VAL A 72 -4.60 24.86 -12.54
N ARG A 73 -5.61 25.63 -12.21
CA ARG A 73 -6.91 25.59 -12.88
C ARG A 73 -7.31 26.98 -13.35
N ALA A 74 -7.80 27.07 -14.59
CA ALA A 74 -8.39 28.27 -15.14
C ALA A 74 -9.74 27.92 -15.78
N GLY A 75 -10.70 28.83 -15.70
CA GLY A 75 -12.01 28.66 -16.32
C GLY A 75 -12.59 30.00 -16.76
N LEU A 76 -13.35 29.95 -17.83
CA LEU A 76 -14.05 31.10 -18.39
C LEU A 76 -15.48 30.70 -18.74
N THR A 77 -16.42 31.48 -18.27
CA THR A 77 -17.85 31.37 -18.66
C THR A 77 -18.27 32.61 -19.41
N ARG A 78 -18.93 32.44 -20.52
CA ARG A 78 -19.54 33.53 -21.31
C ARG A 78 -21.02 33.25 -21.54
N SER A 79 -21.88 34.15 -21.11
CA SER A 79 -23.30 34.14 -21.44
C SER A 79 -23.53 34.42 -22.90
N LEU A 80 -24.48 33.77 -23.51
CA LEU A 80 -24.90 33.96 -24.89
C LEU A 80 -26.35 34.45 -24.88
N GLU A 81 -26.64 35.42 -25.78
CA GLU A 81 -27.98 35.91 -26.07
C GLU A 81 -28.52 35.17 -27.30
N SER A 82 -29.08 33.97 -27.08
CA SER A 82 -29.59 33.08 -28.11
C SER A 82 -30.87 32.42 -27.65
N GLU A 83 -31.77 32.08 -28.56
CA GLU A 83 -33.01 31.35 -28.26
C GLU A 83 -32.78 29.91 -27.80
N TRP A 84 -31.60 29.33 -28.02
CA TRP A 84 -31.28 27.93 -27.75
C TRP A 84 -30.09 27.75 -26.82
N PHE A 85 -29.21 28.74 -26.71
CA PHE A 85 -27.95 28.61 -25.99
C PHE A 85 -27.81 29.74 -24.97
N SER A 86 -27.67 29.35 -23.71
CA SER A 86 -27.54 30.30 -22.60
C SER A 86 -26.09 30.67 -22.28
N GLY A 87 -25.14 29.87 -22.71
CA GLY A 87 -23.74 30.19 -22.43
C GLY A 87 -22.76 29.12 -22.88
N VAL A 88 -21.49 29.48 -22.86
CA VAL A 88 -20.38 28.58 -23.12
C VAL A 88 -19.38 28.65 -21.98
N ASP A 89 -18.90 27.47 -21.55
CA ASP A 89 -17.88 27.33 -20.53
C ASP A 89 -16.64 26.69 -21.14
N PHE A 90 -15.48 27.22 -20.77
CA PHE A 90 -14.17 26.65 -21.08
C PHE A 90 -13.40 26.46 -19.78
N GLY A 91 -12.63 25.41 -19.71
CA GLY A 91 -11.73 25.20 -18.59
C GLY A 91 -10.48 24.45 -18.98
N LEU A 92 -9.43 24.74 -18.25
CA LEU A 92 -8.15 24.06 -18.32
C LEU A 92 -7.73 23.71 -16.89
N ASN A 93 -7.27 22.50 -16.70
CA ASN A 93 -6.64 22.06 -15.48
C ASN A 93 -5.35 21.32 -15.83
N TYR A 94 -4.27 21.70 -15.18
CA TYR A 94 -3.01 20.96 -15.20
C TYR A 94 -2.64 20.59 -13.79
N SER A 95 -2.29 19.32 -13.57
CA SER A 95 -1.79 18.84 -12.31
C SER A 95 -0.53 18.01 -12.52
N LYS A 96 0.43 18.16 -11.62
CA LYS A 96 1.63 17.33 -11.53
C LYS A 96 1.70 16.78 -10.12
N ARG A 97 1.83 15.46 -10.02
CA ARG A 97 2.04 14.74 -8.77
C ARG A 97 3.36 14.02 -8.83
N GLU A 98 4.11 14.14 -7.76
CA GLU A 98 5.35 13.40 -7.54
C GLU A 98 5.23 12.66 -6.23
N LYS A 99 5.48 11.35 -6.26
CA LYS A 99 5.42 10.50 -5.08
C LYS A 99 6.63 9.59 -5.05
N SER A 100 7.32 9.61 -3.92
CA SER A 100 8.50 8.78 -3.71
C SER A 100 8.40 7.93 -2.45
N ARG A 101 9.18 6.89 -2.42
CA ARG A 101 9.42 6.06 -1.26
C ARG A 101 10.88 5.68 -1.20
N ALA A 102 11.47 5.87 -0.01
CA ALA A 102 12.79 5.35 0.34
C ALA A 102 12.67 4.46 1.58
N VAL A 103 13.47 3.40 1.67
CA VAL A 103 13.40 2.45 2.79
C VAL A 103 14.78 2.14 3.34
N ALA A 104 15.02 2.49 4.61
CA ALA A 104 16.15 1.97 5.37
C ALA A 104 15.71 0.73 6.16
N GLU A 105 16.59 -0.27 6.26
CA GLU A 105 16.32 -1.51 7.00
C GLU A 105 17.49 -1.92 7.89
N ALA A 106 17.16 -2.57 9.01
CA ALA A 106 18.13 -3.26 9.82
C ALA A 106 17.60 -4.63 10.25
N PHE A 107 18.47 -5.62 10.23
CA PHE A 107 18.24 -6.88 10.90
C PHE A 107 18.32 -6.69 12.41
N LEU A 108 17.57 -7.48 13.15
CA LEU A 108 17.60 -7.50 14.61
C LEU A 108 18.24 -8.81 15.06
N ASP A 109 19.30 -8.70 15.81
CA ASP A 109 20.02 -9.85 16.35
C ASP A 109 19.88 -9.88 17.89
N LEU A 110 19.45 -11.00 18.44
CA LEU A 110 19.51 -11.26 19.87
C LEU A 110 20.98 -11.40 20.33
N PRO A 111 21.30 -11.13 21.61
CA PRO A 111 22.64 -11.31 22.15
C PRO A 111 23.14 -12.74 21.92
N GLY A 112 24.29 -12.86 21.23
CA GLY A 112 24.87 -14.15 20.88
C GLY A 112 24.05 -14.97 19.88
N ARG A 113 22.97 -14.41 19.32
CA ARG A 113 22.04 -15.10 18.43
C ARG A 113 21.52 -16.41 19.00
N THR A 114 21.19 -16.37 20.29
CA THR A 114 20.68 -17.53 21.04
C THR A 114 19.22 -17.32 21.38
N PRO A 115 18.40 -18.39 21.35
CA PRO A 115 17.01 -18.30 21.75
C PRO A 115 16.85 -17.71 23.15
N THR A 116 16.11 -16.64 23.28
CA THR A 116 15.96 -15.85 24.49
C THR A 116 14.53 -15.96 25.02
N ALA A 117 14.41 -16.19 26.35
CA ALA A 117 13.10 -16.18 26.98
C ALA A 117 12.46 -14.81 26.88
N ILE A 118 11.14 -14.77 26.61
CA ILE A 118 10.37 -13.53 26.64
C ILE A 118 10.24 -13.08 28.09
N PRO A 119 10.72 -11.90 28.48
CA PRO A 119 10.58 -11.40 29.84
C PRO A 119 9.11 -11.30 30.26
N GLY A 120 8.81 -11.73 31.49
CA GLY A 120 7.42 -11.77 31.97
C GLY A 120 6.75 -10.38 32.05
N ASP A 121 7.54 -9.32 32.22
CA ASP A 121 7.06 -7.94 32.33
C ASP A 121 6.66 -7.32 30.97
N ILE A 122 7.01 -7.95 29.86
CA ILE A 122 6.59 -7.55 28.52
C ILE A 122 5.51 -8.47 27.92
N LEU A 123 5.19 -9.59 28.59
CA LEU A 123 4.11 -10.46 28.17
C LEU A 123 2.77 -9.73 28.31
N VAL A 124 1.88 -9.96 27.36
CA VAL A 124 0.46 -9.55 27.39
C VAL A 124 -0.41 -10.78 27.21
N ASP A 125 -1.72 -10.61 27.32
CA ASP A 125 -2.65 -11.73 27.14
C ASP A 125 -2.47 -12.37 25.76
N PRO A 126 -2.47 -13.72 25.68
CA PRO A 126 -2.36 -14.41 24.41
C PRO A 126 -3.47 -14.01 23.43
N VAL A 127 -3.13 -13.94 22.16
CA VAL A 127 -4.12 -13.68 21.10
C VAL A 127 -4.86 -14.97 20.77
N ASP A 128 -6.19 -14.92 20.82
CA ASP A 128 -7.06 -16.02 20.41
C ASP A 128 -7.01 -16.16 18.88
N VAL A 129 -6.57 -17.30 18.40
CA VAL A 129 -6.55 -17.69 17.00
C VAL A 129 -7.25 -19.04 16.78
N SER A 130 -8.22 -19.36 17.63
CA SER A 130 -8.94 -20.63 17.66
C SER A 130 -9.58 -21.00 16.31
N PHE A 131 -9.88 -20.01 15.46
CA PHE A 131 -10.34 -20.24 14.09
C PHE A 131 -9.32 -21.00 13.21
N THR A 132 -8.05 -21.05 13.60
CA THR A 132 -6.99 -21.83 12.96
C THR A 132 -6.77 -23.21 13.61
N GLY A 133 -7.52 -23.52 14.69
CA GLY A 133 -7.29 -24.70 15.53
C GLY A 133 -6.24 -24.51 16.62
N ILE A 134 -5.67 -23.31 16.76
CA ILE A 134 -4.72 -22.95 17.83
C ILE A 134 -5.47 -22.10 18.86
N PRO A 135 -5.66 -22.56 20.12
CA PRO A 135 -6.45 -21.84 21.12
C PRO A 135 -5.91 -20.45 21.48
N GLY A 136 -4.60 -20.28 21.38
CA GLY A 136 -3.95 -19.00 21.63
C GLY A 136 -2.50 -19.00 21.21
N VAL A 137 -2.00 -17.83 20.89
CA VAL A 137 -0.59 -17.58 20.54
C VAL A 137 -0.04 -16.56 21.51
N ILE A 138 1.19 -16.80 21.98
CA ILE A 138 1.89 -15.86 22.86
C ILE A 138 1.91 -14.47 22.25
N SER A 139 1.69 -13.47 23.09
CA SER A 139 1.74 -12.08 22.72
C SER A 139 2.60 -11.29 23.70
N TYR A 140 3.27 -10.26 23.20
CA TYR A 140 4.14 -9.40 24.00
C TYR A 140 4.25 -8.01 23.40
N ASP A 141 4.61 -7.05 24.25
CA ASP A 141 4.87 -5.67 23.84
C ASP A 141 6.13 -5.61 22.95
N ILE A 142 5.92 -5.50 21.64
CA ILE A 142 6.99 -5.52 20.66
C ILE A 142 7.92 -4.30 20.78
N GLN A 143 7.41 -3.15 21.21
CA GLN A 143 8.22 -1.95 21.40
C GLN A 143 9.20 -2.11 22.56
N ARG A 144 8.74 -2.73 23.64
CA ARG A 144 9.60 -3.07 24.77
C ARG A 144 10.57 -4.21 24.44
N ALA A 145 10.10 -5.19 23.66
CA ALA A 145 10.96 -6.28 23.19
C ALA A 145 12.12 -5.79 22.32
N PHE A 146 11.94 -4.69 21.56
CA PHE A 146 13.00 -4.11 20.72
C PHE A 146 14.28 -3.82 21.49
N GLY A 147 14.16 -3.43 22.77
CA GLY A 147 15.31 -3.21 23.64
C GLY A 147 16.19 -4.45 23.92
N LEU A 148 15.71 -5.65 23.61
CA LEU A 148 16.46 -6.90 23.75
C LEU A 148 17.39 -7.16 22.56
N TYR A 149 17.19 -6.48 21.44
CA TYR A 149 17.88 -6.71 20.19
C TYR A 149 18.99 -5.69 19.94
N ARG A 150 19.91 -6.07 19.07
CA ARG A 150 20.94 -5.19 18.51
C ARG A 150 20.67 -5.04 17.02
N PRO A 151 20.34 -3.83 16.55
CA PRO A 151 20.17 -3.58 15.12
C PRO A 151 21.50 -3.74 14.38
N ARG A 152 21.45 -4.45 13.26
CA ARG A 152 22.54 -4.61 12.29
C ARG A 152 22.06 -4.14 10.93
N THR A 153 22.68 -3.08 10.39
CA THR A 153 22.27 -2.50 9.10
C THR A 153 22.16 -3.59 8.03
N ASN A 154 21.03 -3.62 7.33
CA ASN A 154 20.86 -4.45 6.15
C ASN A 154 21.52 -3.74 4.96
N ILE A 155 22.56 -4.35 4.37
CA ILE A 155 23.29 -3.85 3.22
C ILE A 155 22.99 -4.62 1.93
N ASN A 156 22.00 -5.49 1.97
CA ASN A 156 21.63 -6.28 0.80
C ASN A 156 21.02 -5.37 -0.27
N GLN A 157 21.41 -5.62 -1.50
CA GLN A 157 20.96 -4.83 -2.65
C GLN A 157 19.43 -4.96 -2.89
N ASP A 158 18.80 -6.03 -2.39
CA ASP A 158 17.36 -6.26 -2.48
C ASP A 158 16.50 -5.22 -1.75
N ILE A 159 17.10 -4.43 -0.85
CA ILE A 159 16.40 -3.28 -0.24
C ILE A 159 16.01 -2.26 -1.31
N LEU A 160 16.89 -2.03 -2.27
CA LEU A 160 16.72 -0.98 -3.28
C LEU A 160 15.48 -1.19 -4.16
N ASN A 161 14.95 -2.42 -4.28
CA ASN A 161 13.70 -2.66 -5.00
C ASN A 161 12.47 -2.06 -4.31
N LYS A 162 12.62 -1.55 -3.08
CA LYS A 162 11.58 -0.90 -2.30
C LYS A 162 11.56 0.61 -2.47
N ASP A 163 12.65 1.15 -3.05
CA ASP A 163 12.80 2.57 -3.35
C ASP A 163 12.25 2.84 -4.74
N TRP A 164 11.38 3.83 -4.84
CA TRP A 164 10.76 4.21 -6.10
C TRP A 164 10.34 5.68 -6.09
N ASN A 165 10.26 6.23 -7.29
CA ASN A 165 9.67 7.54 -7.56
C ASN A 165 8.65 7.39 -8.70
N VAL A 166 7.49 8.03 -8.56
CA VAL A 166 6.44 8.10 -9.58
C VAL A 166 6.10 9.56 -9.81
N GLU A 167 6.23 9.99 -11.06
CA GLU A 167 5.80 11.29 -11.51
C GLU A 167 4.60 11.12 -12.45
N GLU A 168 3.54 11.87 -12.20
CA GLU A 168 2.32 11.88 -13.01
C GLU A 168 1.96 13.31 -13.35
N SER A 169 1.70 13.59 -14.63
CA SER A 169 1.13 14.83 -15.07
C SER A 169 -0.18 14.61 -15.79
N VAL A 170 -1.20 15.41 -15.47
CA VAL A 170 -2.51 15.33 -16.10
C VAL A 170 -2.91 16.70 -16.61
N THR A 171 -3.20 16.76 -17.89
CA THR A 171 -3.78 17.93 -18.56
C THR A 171 -5.23 17.64 -18.93
N LEU A 172 -6.12 18.50 -18.49
CA LEU A 172 -7.55 18.42 -18.79
C LEU A 172 -8.00 19.76 -19.37
N GLY A 173 -8.59 19.71 -20.55
CA GLY A 173 -9.23 20.87 -21.19
C GLY A 173 -10.67 20.53 -21.55
N TYR A 174 -11.61 21.46 -21.39
CA TYR A 174 -12.99 21.25 -21.81
C TYR A 174 -13.61 22.49 -22.41
N ALA A 175 -14.59 22.23 -23.28
CA ALA A 175 -15.55 23.22 -23.76
C ALA A 175 -16.95 22.63 -23.56
N LYS A 176 -17.88 23.44 -23.04
CA LYS A 176 -19.26 23.06 -22.78
C LYS A 176 -20.19 24.16 -23.24
N LEU A 177 -21.18 23.82 -24.08
CA LEU A 177 -22.25 24.71 -24.54
C LEU A 177 -23.51 24.37 -23.74
N ASN A 178 -24.08 25.38 -23.10
CA ASN A 178 -25.29 25.23 -22.29
C ASN A 178 -26.52 25.54 -23.18
N ILE A 179 -27.51 24.65 -23.09
CA ILE A 179 -28.76 24.69 -23.82
C ILE A 179 -29.87 25.14 -22.88
N ASP A 180 -30.62 26.16 -23.27
CA ASP A 180 -31.82 26.64 -22.58
C ASP A 180 -32.78 27.20 -23.62
N GLY A 181 -33.73 26.39 -24.05
CA GLY A 181 -34.68 26.72 -25.14
C GLY A 181 -36.00 26.00 -24.96
N TYR A 182 -36.75 25.91 -26.04
CA TYR A 182 -38.08 25.29 -26.07
C TYR A 182 -38.21 24.36 -27.27
N VAL A 183 -38.90 23.23 -27.07
CA VAL A 183 -39.37 22.35 -28.15
C VAL A 183 -40.91 22.37 -28.10
N GLY A 184 -41.52 23.16 -28.99
CA GLY A 184 -42.93 23.52 -28.83
C GLY A 184 -43.12 24.35 -27.57
N ASP A 185 -44.02 23.90 -26.69
CA ASP A 185 -44.29 24.56 -25.41
C ASP A 185 -43.48 23.98 -24.22
N LEU A 186 -42.64 22.97 -24.47
CA LEU A 186 -41.86 22.29 -23.44
C LEU A 186 -40.45 22.89 -23.31
N PRO A 187 -40.04 23.31 -22.09
CA PRO A 187 -38.68 23.78 -21.86
C PRO A 187 -37.67 22.66 -22.09
N LEU A 188 -36.63 22.95 -22.88
CA LEU A 188 -35.48 22.08 -23.13
C LEU A 188 -34.25 22.68 -22.46
N ARG A 189 -33.66 21.95 -21.53
CA ARG A 189 -32.41 22.32 -20.84
C ARG A 189 -31.38 21.25 -21.02
N GLY A 190 -30.10 21.66 -21.01
CA GLY A 190 -29.03 20.70 -21.10
C GLY A 190 -27.68 21.30 -21.40
N ASN A 191 -26.80 20.45 -21.85
CA ASN A 191 -25.49 20.86 -22.33
C ASN A 191 -24.93 19.82 -23.31
N ILE A 192 -24.07 20.30 -24.20
CA ILE A 192 -23.17 19.51 -25.03
C ILE A 192 -21.74 19.92 -24.68
N GLY A 193 -20.86 18.94 -24.49
CA GLY A 193 -19.50 19.22 -24.11
C GLY A 193 -18.49 18.30 -24.78
N LEU A 194 -17.28 18.78 -24.80
CA LEU A 194 -16.12 18.04 -25.25
C LEU A 194 -15.02 18.23 -24.19
N GLN A 195 -14.40 17.16 -23.74
CA GLN A 195 -13.30 17.17 -22.81
C GLN A 195 -12.11 16.44 -23.42
N TYR A 196 -10.96 17.07 -23.35
CA TYR A 196 -9.66 16.43 -23.61
C TYR A 196 -9.01 16.08 -22.29
N VAL A 197 -8.47 14.88 -22.20
CA VAL A 197 -7.63 14.41 -21.08
C VAL A 197 -6.35 13.87 -21.69
N GLY A 198 -5.22 14.36 -21.21
CA GLY A 198 -3.90 13.80 -21.49
C GLY A 198 -3.21 13.48 -20.16
N ALA A 199 -2.67 12.30 -20.04
CA ALA A 199 -1.91 11.87 -18.86
C ALA A 199 -0.58 11.30 -19.31
N ASP A 200 0.46 11.64 -18.56
CA ASP A 200 1.82 11.13 -18.71
C ASP A 200 2.28 10.66 -17.34
N GLN A 201 2.81 9.45 -17.27
CA GLN A 201 3.30 8.86 -16.04
C GLN A 201 4.67 8.21 -16.27
N GLU A 202 5.62 8.52 -15.40
CA GLU A 202 6.93 7.89 -15.34
C GLU A 202 7.15 7.31 -13.96
N SER A 203 7.71 6.10 -13.92
CA SER A 203 8.09 5.39 -12.70
C SER A 203 9.57 5.05 -12.74
N GLN A 204 10.26 5.36 -11.67
CA GLN A 204 11.68 5.06 -11.49
C GLN A 204 11.87 4.19 -10.25
N GLY A 205 12.77 3.24 -10.31
CA GLY A 205 13.09 2.34 -9.21
C GLY A 205 14.30 1.48 -9.52
N PHE A 206 14.38 0.33 -8.85
CA PHE A 206 15.48 -0.61 -9.06
C PHE A 206 14.94 -2.01 -9.36
N SER A 207 15.52 -2.64 -10.34
CA SER A 207 15.35 -4.07 -10.61
C SER A 207 16.46 -4.84 -9.91
N VAL A 208 16.10 -5.81 -9.09
CA VAL A 208 17.07 -6.66 -8.39
C VAL A 208 16.82 -8.11 -8.82
N PRO A 209 17.57 -8.61 -9.80
CA PRO A 209 17.43 -10.00 -10.23
C PRO A 209 17.88 -10.94 -9.11
N GLY A 210 17.12 -12.00 -8.86
CA GLY A 210 17.49 -13.03 -7.88
C GLY A 210 18.74 -13.79 -8.30
N GLY A 211 19.45 -14.36 -7.32
CA GLY A 211 20.61 -15.24 -7.55
C GLY A 211 21.94 -14.65 -7.08
N ALA A 212 23.03 -15.31 -7.46
CA ALA A 212 24.38 -14.99 -6.97
C ALA A 212 24.92 -13.60 -7.38
N ALA A 213 24.35 -13.01 -8.42
CA ALA A 213 24.73 -11.68 -8.91
C ALA A 213 23.74 -10.58 -8.49
N ASN A 214 23.14 -10.71 -7.33
CA ASN A 214 22.09 -9.84 -6.78
C ASN A 214 22.50 -8.35 -6.71
N VAL A 215 22.72 -7.74 -7.89
CA VAL A 215 23.11 -6.34 -8.06
C VAL A 215 21.90 -5.56 -8.55
N ALA A 216 21.55 -4.52 -7.82
CA ALA A 216 20.48 -3.61 -8.20
C ALA A 216 20.87 -2.82 -9.46
N ALA A 217 19.96 -2.75 -10.41
CA ALA A 217 20.07 -1.92 -11.60
C ALA A 217 18.94 -0.88 -11.62
N PRO A 218 19.23 0.39 -11.90
CA PRO A 218 18.18 1.39 -12.03
C PRO A 218 17.25 1.02 -13.19
N PHE A 219 15.98 1.30 -13.00
CA PHE A 219 14.93 1.00 -13.94
C PHE A 219 14.00 2.21 -14.05
N THR A 220 13.64 2.57 -15.27
CA THR A 220 12.66 3.61 -15.56
C THR A 220 11.69 3.07 -16.60
N ASP A 221 10.41 3.25 -16.35
CA ASP A 221 9.33 2.92 -17.28
C ASP A 221 8.24 3.96 -17.20
N GLY A 222 7.52 4.16 -18.30
CA GLY A 222 6.49 5.18 -18.37
C GLY A 222 5.49 4.90 -19.47
N THR A 223 4.37 5.60 -19.39
CA THR A 223 3.31 5.54 -20.39
C THR A 223 2.59 6.88 -20.46
N ASP A 224 2.13 7.20 -21.64
CA ASP A 224 1.25 8.33 -21.89
C ASP A 224 -0.03 7.87 -22.58
N TYR A 225 -1.10 8.61 -22.36
CA TYR A 225 -2.34 8.44 -23.12
C TYR A 225 -3.09 9.77 -23.24
N SER A 226 -3.94 9.85 -24.25
CA SER A 226 -4.85 10.98 -24.38
C SER A 226 -6.19 10.55 -24.97
N ASP A 227 -7.26 11.15 -24.46
CA ASP A 227 -8.62 10.87 -24.88
C ASP A 227 -9.41 12.15 -25.10
N VAL A 228 -10.39 12.06 -26.02
CA VAL A 228 -11.39 13.09 -26.26
C VAL A 228 -12.77 12.53 -25.93
N LEU A 229 -13.40 13.11 -24.91
CA LEU A 229 -14.63 12.61 -24.30
C LEU A 229 -15.80 13.55 -24.64
N PRO A 230 -16.68 13.21 -25.59
CA PRO A 230 -17.91 13.97 -25.85
C PRO A 230 -18.94 13.67 -24.73
N SER A 231 -19.75 14.68 -24.44
CA SER A 231 -20.87 14.55 -23.50
C SER A 231 -22.11 15.27 -24.04
N LEU A 232 -23.27 14.70 -23.79
CA LEU A 232 -24.59 15.28 -24.08
C LEU A 232 -25.54 14.98 -22.95
N ASN A 233 -26.12 16.02 -22.36
CA ASN A 233 -27.18 15.91 -21.36
C ASN A 233 -28.34 16.78 -21.80
N LEU A 234 -29.54 16.21 -21.87
CA LEU A 234 -30.77 16.90 -22.23
C LEU A 234 -31.88 16.53 -21.26
N ALA A 235 -32.65 17.52 -20.84
CA ALA A 235 -33.85 17.39 -20.06
C ALA A 235 -34.98 18.19 -20.73
N LEU A 236 -36.10 17.52 -20.96
CA LEU A 236 -37.35 18.11 -21.44
C LEU A 236 -38.35 18.05 -20.28
N THR A 237 -38.91 19.18 -19.85
CA THR A 237 -39.75 19.28 -18.63
C THR A 237 -41.06 19.97 -18.92
#